data_31d80d70a8cdaa589bfb612efcb9c78d
#
_entry.id   31d80d70a8cdaa589bfb612efcb9c78d
#
_cell.length_a   1.000
_cell.length_b   1.000
_cell.length_c   1.000
_cell.angle_alpha   90.00
_cell.angle_beta   90.00
_cell.angle_gamma   90.00
#
_symmetry.space_group_name_H-M   'P 1'
#
loop_
_entity.id
_entity.type
_entity.pdbx_description
1 polymer ?
#
loop_
_entity_poly.entity_id
_entity_poly.type
_entity_poly.pdbx_seq_one_letter_code
_entity_poly.pdbx_strand_id
1 'polypeptide(L)'
;MTAELAIDSPDGVGHTAKVFQAHRDDAPVVLCLPAMGVAADYYEPFGEGIARMGAGTAVLLDLRGQGRSSASARRGDDFGYCEILELDLPAAVAALRGAFPGRALYLAGHSLGGQLGLLYAARNPSTLEGLALIAAGTAHYRAWPRGSRASTWLYLSAIRFAAALLPWYPGTRLGFGGDQPRRLMRDWGRVVQHGRYQPESSQFDYESALRTLSVPILSLSVHGDPVAPLGAREQLLAKAPSVPVTRITVTGVVAHGPWKRHFSWAREPAEMVREFGAWIRYRSEIFSPPLAP
;
A
#
# COMPACT_ATOMS: atom_id res chain seq x y z
N MET A 1 -18.78 -6.83 13.28
CA MET A 1 -18.26 -8.20 13.44
C MET A 1 -16.96 -8.31 12.68
N THR A 2 -15.98 -9.01 13.25
CA THR A 2 -14.70 -9.29 12.58
C THR A 2 -14.75 -10.73 12.07
N ALA A 3 -14.38 -10.95 10.80
CA ALA A 3 -14.30 -12.25 10.17
C ALA A 3 -12.90 -12.42 9.53
N GLU A 4 -12.58 -13.63 9.13
CA GLU A 4 -11.34 -13.93 8.40
C GLU A 4 -11.68 -14.45 7.00
N LEU A 5 -10.85 -14.10 6.03
CA LEU A 5 -10.94 -14.55 4.65
C LEU A 5 -9.62 -15.20 4.27
N ALA A 6 -9.66 -16.49 3.95
CA ALA A 6 -8.51 -17.21 3.41
C ALA A 6 -8.32 -16.86 1.93
N ILE A 7 -7.07 -16.70 1.53
CA ILE A 7 -6.66 -16.34 0.16
C ILE A 7 -5.45 -17.20 -0.19
N ASP A 8 -5.56 -17.99 -1.23
CA ASP A 8 -4.47 -18.83 -1.72
C ASP A 8 -3.96 -18.29 -3.06
N SER A 9 -2.67 -17.96 -3.09
CA SER A 9 -1.99 -17.57 -4.32
C SER A 9 -1.72 -18.79 -5.22
N PRO A 10 -1.66 -18.61 -6.55
CA PRO A 10 -1.50 -19.73 -7.49
C PRO A 10 -0.25 -20.58 -7.27
N ASP A 11 0.77 -20.05 -6.61
CA ASP A 11 2.00 -20.75 -6.24
C ASP A 11 1.95 -21.46 -4.87
N GLY A 12 0.77 -21.53 -4.26
CA GLY A 12 0.54 -22.23 -3.00
C GLY A 12 0.83 -21.41 -1.73
N VAL A 13 1.16 -20.13 -1.87
CA VAL A 13 1.31 -19.26 -0.70
C VAL A 13 -0.07 -18.83 -0.21
N GLY A 14 -0.35 -19.19 1.05
CA GLY A 14 -1.60 -18.81 1.73
C GLY A 14 -1.47 -17.48 2.48
N HIS A 15 -2.57 -16.74 2.47
CA HIS A 15 -2.76 -15.51 3.24
C HIS A 15 -4.07 -15.58 4.01
N THR A 16 -4.16 -14.87 5.12
CA THR A 16 -5.42 -14.70 5.85
C THR A 16 -5.67 -13.21 6.04
N ALA A 17 -6.74 -12.71 5.44
CA ALA A 17 -7.14 -11.33 5.59
C ALA A 17 -8.17 -11.19 6.73
N LYS A 18 -8.08 -10.09 7.48
CA LYS A 18 -9.05 -9.74 8.52
C LYS A 18 -10.11 -8.80 7.94
N VAL A 19 -11.37 -9.12 8.15
CA VAL A 19 -12.53 -8.40 7.58
C VAL A 19 -13.26 -7.65 8.68
N PHE A 20 -13.42 -6.34 8.52
CA PHE A 20 -14.26 -5.47 9.34
C PHE A 20 -15.48 -5.06 8.51
N GLN A 21 -16.61 -5.71 8.73
CA GLN A 21 -17.81 -5.48 7.94
C GLN A 21 -18.46 -4.13 8.27
N ALA A 22 -18.82 -3.39 7.22
CA ALA A 22 -19.73 -2.25 7.32
C ALA A 22 -21.15 -2.72 7.65
N HIS A 23 -21.95 -1.83 8.23
CA HIS A 23 -23.37 -2.12 8.56
C HIS A 23 -24.26 -2.24 7.31
N ARG A 24 -23.86 -1.62 6.20
CA ARG A 24 -24.62 -1.66 4.92
C ARG A 24 -24.07 -2.75 4.02
N ASP A 25 -24.94 -3.58 3.48
CA ASP A 25 -24.55 -4.69 2.61
C ASP A 25 -24.01 -4.23 1.24
N ASP A 26 -24.42 -3.05 0.77
CA ASP A 26 -23.98 -2.43 -0.47
C ASP A 26 -22.73 -1.54 -0.31
N ALA A 27 -22.21 -1.38 0.90
CA ALA A 27 -21.03 -0.58 1.15
C ALA A 27 -19.82 -1.10 0.35
N PRO A 28 -18.96 -0.24 -0.20
CA PRO A 28 -17.79 -0.68 -0.95
C PRO A 28 -16.85 -1.55 -0.11
N VAL A 29 -16.02 -2.33 -0.78
CA VAL A 29 -14.93 -3.09 -0.14
C VAL A 29 -13.64 -2.30 -0.25
N VAL A 30 -12.87 -2.23 0.82
CA VAL A 30 -11.59 -1.54 0.89
C VAL A 30 -10.50 -2.54 1.25
N LEU A 31 -9.70 -2.93 0.25
CA LEU A 31 -8.50 -3.74 0.48
C LEU A 31 -7.39 -2.84 1.06
N CYS A 32 -6.94 -3.14 2.27
CA CYS A 32 -5.91 -2.38 2.98
C CYS A 32 -4.57 -3.13 2.94
N LEU A 33 -3.54 -2.50 2.40
CA LEU A 33 -2.18 -3.04 2.31
C LEU A 33 -1.23 -2.33 3.27
N PRO A 34 -0.44 -3.06 4.08
CA PRO A 34 0.45 -2.50 5.08
C PRO A 34 1.74 -1.93 4.48
N ALA A 35 2.49 -1.21 5.31
CA ALA A 35 3.86 -0.83 5.03
C ALA A 35 4.82 -2.04 5.07
N MET A 36 6.01 -1.89 4.50
CA MET A 36 7.07 -2.90 4.54
C MET A 36 7.39 -3.29 5.99
N GLY A 37 7.31 -4.58 6.30
CA GLY A 37 7.64 -5.14 7.59
C GLY A 37 6.62 -4.88 8.71
N VAL A 38 5.42 -4.43 8.37
CA VAL A 38 4.35 -4.19 9.33
C VAL A 38 3.21 -5.18 9.09
N ALA A 39 2.80 -5.91 10.12
CA ALA A 39 1.65 -6.80 10.02
C ALA A 39 0.34 -6.02 9.86
N ALA A 40 -0.60 -6.59 9.14
CA ALA A 40 -1.91 -6.00 8.87
C ALA A 40 -2.69 -5.68 10.16
N ASP A 41 -2.53 -6.47 11.21
CA ASP A 41 -3.14 -6.24 12.53
C ASP A 41 -2.78 -4.86 13.13
N TYR A 42 -1.67 -4.26 12.72
CA TYR A 42 -1.32 -2.90 13.13
C TYR A 42 -2.36 -1.86 12.71
N TYR A 43 -3.10 -2.13 11.65
CA TYR A 43 -4.10 -1.23 11.04
C TYR A 43 -5.53 -1.53 11.47
N GLU A 44 -5.76 -2.40 12.47
CA GLU A 44 -7.11 -2.71 12.97
C GLU A 44 -7.91 -1.46 13.33
N PRO A 45 -7.35 -0.45 14.06
CA PRO A 45 -8.12 0.75 14.37
C PRO A 45 -8.59 1.52 13.12
N PHE A 46 -7.80 1.47 12.03
CA PHE A 46 -8.17 2.06 10.74
C PHE A 46 -9.28 1.26 10.06
N GLY A 47 -9.16 -0.08 10.02
CA GLY A 47 -10.20 -0.96 9.48
C GLY A 47 -11.54 -0.83 10.21
N GLU A 48 -11.51 -0.84 11.54
CA GLU A 48 -12.68 -0.59 12.37
C GLU A 48 -13.29 0.79 12.13
N GLY A 49 -12.45 1.80 12.01
CA GLY A 49 -12.87 3.17 11.72
C GLY A 49 -13.62 3.29 10.40
N ILE A 50 -13.09 2.68 9.32
CA ILE A 50 -13.73 2.62 7.99
C ILE A 50 -15.11 1.96 8.09
N ALA A 51 -15.18 0.79 8.72
CA ALA A 51 -16.41 0.02 8.85
C ALA A 51 -17.46 0.76 9.70
N ARG A 52 -17.07 1.29 10.84
CA ARG A 52 -17.95 2.01 11.77
C ARG A 52 -18.49 3.32 11.17
N MET A 53 -17.69 4.04 10.38
CA MET A 53 -18.13 5.24 9.67
C MET A 53 -19.04 4.91 8.47
N GLY A 54 -19.20 3.64 8.11
CA GLY A 54 -19.97 3.21 6.94
C GLY A 54 -19.29 3.55 5.60
N ALA A 55 -18.00 3.88 5.63
CA ALA A 55 -17.24 4.20 4.42
C ALA A 55 -16.95 2.96 3.55
N GLY A 56 -16.93 1.76 4.15
CA GLY A 56 -16.75 0.50 3.45
C GLY A 56 -16.52 -0.68 4.40
N THR A 57 -16.57 -1.89 3.86
CA THR A 57 -16.04 -3.10 4.51
C THR A 57 -14.53 -3.10 4.33
N ALA A 58 -13.77 -2.97 5.41
CA ALA A 58 -12.32 -2.99 5.35
C ALA A 58 -11.78 -4.41 5.42
N VAL A 59 -10.82 -4.72 4.55
CA VAL A 59 -10.14 -6.02 4.49
C VAL A 59 -8.64 -5.78 4.61
N LEU A 60 -8.09 -6.14 5.76
CA LEU A 60 -6.67 -5.97 6.07
C LEU A 60 -5.90 -7.22 5.62
N LEU A 61 -5.04 -7.08 4.63
CA LEU A 61 -4.25 -8.17 4.06
C LEU A 61 -2.76 -7.95 4.34
N ASP A 62 -2.11 -8.96 4.91
CA ASP A 62 -0.65 -8.99 5.01
C ASP A 62 0.00 -9.12 3.65
N LEU A 63 1.08 -8.39 3.42
CA LEU A 63 1.94 -8.64 2.27
C LEU A 63 2.66 -9.99 2.43
N ARG A 64 3.02 -10.63 1.32
CA ARG A 64 3.77 -11.90 1.31
C ARG A 64 4.98 -11.82 2.25
N GLY A 65 5.15 -12.82 3.09
CA GLY A 65 6.24 -12.90 4.06
C GLY A 65 6.03 -12.10 5.35
N GLN A 66 4.88 -11.46 5.53
CA GLN A 66 4.54 -10.68 6.73
C GLN A 66 3.30 -11.27 7.42
N GLY A 67 3.17 -10.99 8.72
CA GLY A 67 2.00 -11.33 9.52
C GLY A 67 1.54 -12.77 9.34
N ARG A 68 0.37 -12.96 8.72
CA ARG A 68 -0.29 -14.25 8.52
C ARG A 68 -0.01 -14.89 7.15
N SER A 69 0.97 -14.38 6.39
CA SER A 69 1.40 -15.05 5.18
C SER A 69 2.12 -16.36 5.50
N SER A 70 1.87 -17.41 4.73
CA SER A 70 2.58 -18.68 4.88
C SER A 70 4.03 -18.64 4.41
N ALA A 71 4.41 -17.65 3.57
CA ALA A 71 5.80 -17.42 3.17
C ALA A 71 6.63 -16.74 4.28
N SER A 72 7.94 -16.97 4.30
CA SER A 72 8.85 -16.31 5.26
C SER A 72 10.28 -16.26 4.74
N ALA A 73 10.84 -15.05 4.65
CA ALA A 73 12.25 -14.86 4.29
C ALA A 73 13.21 -15.61 5.23
N ARG A 74 12.88 -15.73 6.52
CA ARG A 74 13.69 -16.47 7.50
C ARG A 74 13.73 -17.98 7.22
N ARG A 75 12.70 -18.54 6.57
CA ARG A 75 12.66 -19.95 6.17
C ARG A 75 13.26 -20.20 4.79
N GLY A 76 13.79 -19.15 4.14
CA GLY A 76 14.45 -19.25 2.86
C GLY A 76 13.54 -18.97 1.67
N ASP A 77 12.27 -18.56 1.88
CA ASP A 77 11.41 -18.15 0.78
C ASP A 77 11.92 -16.86 0.18
N ASP A 78 12.18 -16.86 -1.15
CA ASP A 78 12.66 -15.69 -1.88
C ASP A 78 11.63 -15.26 -2.93
N PHE A 79 11.12 -14.05 -2.78
CA PHE A 79 10.11 -13.43 -3.64
C PHE A 79 10.37 -11.92 -3.77
N GLY A 80 9.79 -11.31 -4.79
CA GLY A 80 9.91 -9.87 -5.05
C GLY A 80 8.55 -9.21 -5.25
N TYR A 81 8.56 -8.06 -5.89
CA TYR A 81 7.32 -7.34 -6.22
C TYR A 81 6.48 -8.11 -7.23
N CYS A 82 7.11 -8.90 -8.11
CA CYS A 82 6.40 -9.66 -9.14
C CYS A 82 5.38 -10.62 -8.53
N GLU A 83 5.76 -11.43 -7.54
CA GLU A 83 4.86 -12.38 -6.89
C GLU A 83 3.70 -11.67 -6.19
N ILE A 84 3.97 -10.56 -5.50
CA ILE A 84 2.92 -9.78 -4.84
C ILE A 84 1.94 -9.20 -5.86
N LEU A 85 2.45 -8.62 -6.96
CA LEU A 85 1.64 -7.91 -7.95
C LEU A 85 0.90 -8.84 -8.91
N GLU A 86 1.47 -9.99 -9.23
CA GLU A 86 0.99 -10.86 -10.29
C GLU A 86 0.34 -12.16 -9.78
N LEU A 87 0.55 -12.51 -8.50
CA LEU A 87 -0.06 -13.69 -7.87
C LEU A 87 -0.95 -13.30 -6.69
N ASP A 88 -0.40 -12.61 -5.67
CA ASP A 88 -1.12 -12.38 -4.41
C ASP A 88 -2.27 -11.39 -4.55
N LEU A 89 -2.02 -10.21 -5.12
CA LEU A 89 -3.06 -9.20 -5.26
C LEU A 89 -4.18 -9.63 -6.22
N PRO A 90 -3.91 -10.28 -7.36
CA PRO A 90 -4.97 -10.90 -8.17
C PRO A 90 -5.78 -11.94 -7.42
N ALA A 91 -5.15 -12.84 -6.64
CA ALA A 91 -5.83 -13.83 -5.83
C ALA A 91 -6.70 -13.16 -4.74
N ALA A 92 -6.16 -12.12 -4.07
CA ALA A 92 -6.91 -11.35 -3.08
C ALA A 92 -8.14 -10.68 -3.70
N VAL A 93 -7.99 -10.03 -4.85
CA VAL A 93 -9.12 -9.39 -5.55
C VAL A 93 -10.15 -10.41 -6.00
N ALA A 94 -9.73 -11.58 -6.49
CA ALA A 94 -10.65 -12.67 -6.86
C ALA A 94 -11.44 -13.18 -5.65
N ALA A 95 -10.78 -13.39 -4.51
CA ALA A 95 -11.42 -13.81 -3.27
C ALA A 95 -12.43 -12.75 -2.76
N LEU A 96 -12.06 -11.46 -2.84
CA LEU A 96 -12.95 -10.36 -2.48
C LEU A 96 -14.18 -10.26 -3.40
N ARG A 97 -14.00 -10.45 -4.70
CA ARG A 97 -15.13 -10.48 -5.67
C ARG A 97 -16.07 -11.65 -5.40
N GLY A 98 -15.54 -12.82 -4.98
CA GLY A 98 -16.34 -13.97 -4.56
C GLY A 98 -17.09 -13.73 -3.25
N ALA A 99 -16.43 -13.17 -2.25
CA ALA A 99 -17.02 -12.90 -0.94
C ALA A 99 -18.01 -11.71 -0.93
N PHE A 100 -17.81 -10.74 -1.83
CA PHE A 100 -18.58 -9.48 -1.89
C PHE A 100 -18.99 -9.17 -3.35
N PRO A 101 -19.86 -9.99 -3.95
CA PRO A 101 -20.22 -9.84 -5.35
C PRO A 101 -20.89 -8.49 -5.63
N GLY A 102 -20.53 -7.87 -6.76
CA GLY A 102 -21.14 -6.61 -7.24
C GLY A 102 -20.72 -5.35 -6.47
N ARG A 103 -19.97 -5.45 -5.38
CA ARG A 103 -19.55 -4.28 -4.59
C ARG A 103 -18.36 -3.57 -5.23
N ALA A 104 -18.37 -2.24 -5.16
CA ALA A 104 -17.26 -1.40 -5.58
C ALA A 104 -16.00 -1.74 -4.76
N LEU A 105 -14.84 -1.86 -5.42
CA LEU A 105 -13.58 -2.21 -4.77
C LEU A 105 -12.62 -1.02 -4.79
N TYR A 106 -12.17 -0.62 -3.62
CA TYR A 106 -11.11 0.37 -3.41
C TYR A 106 -9.88 -0.31 -2.82
N LEU A 107 -8.71 0.27 -3.05
CA LEU A 107 -7.48 -0.14 -2.38
C LEU A 107 -6.92 1.03 -1.56
N ALA A 108 -6.55 0.77 -0.32
CA ALA A 108 -5.87 1.71 0.56
C ALA A 108 -4.51 1.14 0.96
N GLY A 109 -3.41 1.75 0.51
CA GLY A 109 -2.08 1.26 0.77
C GLY A 109 -1.22 2.24 1.56
N HIS A 110 -0.60 1.76 2.65
CA HIS A 110 0.37 2.53 3.43
C HIS A 110 1.78 2.32 2.90
N SER A 111 2.51 3.40 2.65
CA SER A 111 3.95 3.35 2.31
C SER A 111 4.21 2.39 1.14
N LEU A 112 4.94 1.28 1.35
CA LEU A 112 5.16 0.24 0.34
C LEU A 112 3.84 -0.33 -0.18
N GLY A 113 2.85 -0.58 0.68
CA GLY A 113 1.53 -1.05 0.25
C GLY A 113 0.85 -0.09 -0.72
N GLY A 114 1.05 1.23 -0.56
CA GLY A 114 0.60 2.23 -1.52
C GLY A 114 1.35 2.18 -2.85
N GLN A 115 2.66 1.97 -2.84
CA GLN A 115 3.46 1.79 -4.06
C GLN A 115 3.02 0.54 -4.83
N LEU A 116 2.85 -0.59 -4.13
CA LEU A 116 2.37 -1.85 -4.73
C LEU A 116 0.93 -1.71 -5.24
N GLY A 117 0.05 -1.04 -4.49
CA GLY A 117 -1.31 -0.73 -4.92
C GLY A 117 -1.35 0.11 -6.20
N LEU A 118 -0.45 1.09 -6.34
CA LEU A 118 -0.33 1.91 -7.55
C LEU A 118 0.11 1.06 -8.76
N LEU A 119 1.08 0.17 -8.57
CA LEU A 119 1.54 -0.74 -9.61
C LEU A 119 0.45 -1.74 -10.00
N TYR A 120 -0.26 -2.30 -9.02
CA TYR A 120 -1.38 -3.20 -9.25
C TYR A 120 -2.49 -2.52 -10.07
N ALA A 121 -2.88 -1.30 -9.68
CA ALA A 121 -3.88 -0.52 -10.40
C ALA A 121 -3.45 -0.20 -11.85
N ALA A 122 -2.17 0.05 -12.08
CA ALA A 122 -1.64 0.29 -13.42
C ALA A 122 -1.71 -0.96 -14.32
N ARG A 123 -1.50 -2.14 -13.75
CA ARG A 123 -1.63 -3.41 -14.48
C ARG A 123 -3.10 -3.82 -14.68
N ASN A 124 -3.98 -3.46 -13.75
CA ASN A 124 -5.37 -3.90 -13.70
C ASN A 124 -6.34 -2.70 -13.55
N PRO A 125 -6.39 -1.77 -14.53
CA PRO A 125 -7.06 -0.48 -14.38
C PRO A 125 -8.58 -0.56 -14.20
N SER A 126 -9.20 -1.67 -14.59
CA SER A 126 -10.66 -1.88 -14.48
C SER A 126 -11.10 -2.59 -13.19
N THR A 127 -10.18 -2.91 -12.30
CA THR A 127 -10.51 -3.68 -11.08
C THR A 127 -10.86 -2.82 -9.88
N LEU A 128 -10.36 -1.58 -9.83
CA LEU A 128 -10.51 -0.67 -8.71
C LEU A 128 -11.29 0.58 -9.10
N GLU A 129 -12.23 0.99 -8.25
CA GLU A 129 -12.94 2.27 -8.36
C GLU A 129 -12.08 3.46 -7.88
N GLY A 130 -11.06 3.18 -7.11
CA GLY A 130 -10.13 4.18 -6.62
C GLY A 130 -9.01 3.62 -5.75
N LEU A 131 -7.94 4.40 -5.62
CA LEU A 131 -6.74 4.06 -4.88
C LEU A 131 -6.40 5.14 -3.85
N ALA A 132 -6.26 4.78 -2.59
CA ALA A 132 -5.74 5.67 -1.55
C ALA A 132 -4.27 5.35 -1.26
N LEU A 133 -3.41 6.34 -1.44
CA LEU A 133 -1.99 6.32 -1.09
C LEU A 133 -1.82 7.00 0.27
N ILE A 134 -1.60 6.22 1.32
CA ILE A 134 -1.50 6.72 2.70
C ILE A 134 -0.02 6.78 3.10
N ALA A 135 0.47 7.97 3.44
CA ALA A 135 1.88 8.22 3.76
C ALA A 135 2.81 7.47 2.78
N ALA A 136 2.44 7.45 1.49
CA ALA A 136 3.16 6.77 0.44
C ALA A 136 3.93 7.77 -0.44
N GLY A 137 5.16 7.45 -0.72
CA GLY A 137 6.05 8.21 -1.58
C GLY A 137 7.06 7.30 -2.25
N THR A 138 7.83 7.82 -3.20
CA THR A 138 8.93 7.05 -3.78
C THR A 138 10.08 6.88 -2.79
N ALA A 139 10.75 5.74 -2.81
CA ALA A 139 11.99 5.54 -2.06
C ALA A 139 13.22 6.16 -2.77
N HIS A 140 13.07 6.80 -3.93
CA HIS A 140 14.17 7.38 -4.67
C HIS A 140 14.82 8.54 -3.90
N TYR A 141 16.10 8.43 -3.58
CA TYR A 141 16.83 9.37 -2.70
C TYR A 141 16.75 10.85 -3.13
N ARG A 142 16.55 11.11 -4.43
CA ARG A 142 16.41 12.48 -4.96
C ARG A 142 15.10 13.16 -4.57
N ALA A 143 14.15 12.42 -4.03
CA ALA A 143 12.88 12.96 -3.53
C ALA A 143 13.01 13.71 -2.21
N TRP A 144 14.11 13.51 -1.49
CA TRP A 144 14.40 14.23 -0.24
C TRP A 144 15.00 15.63 -0.49
N PRO A 145 14.91 16.54 0.50
CA PRO A 145 15.50 17.86 0.40
C PRO A 145 16.98 17.78 0.04
N ARG A 146 17.48 18.77 -0.73
CA ARG A 146 18.87 18.77 -1.21
C ARG A 146 19.90 18.58 -0.10
N GLY A 147 19.68 19.18 1.09
CA GLY A 147 20.60 19.09 2.24
C GLY A 147 20.69 17.71 2.86
N SER A 148 19.68 16.84 2.70
CA SER A 148 19.68 15.48 3.25
C SER A 148 19.89 14.37 2.21
N ARG A 149 20.01 14.71 0.93
CA ARG A 149 20.10 13.69 -0.16
C ARG A 149 21.29 12.76 -0.01
N ALA A 150 22.45 13.29 0.35
CA ALA A 150 23.65 12.50 0.51
C ALA A 150 23.54 11.51 1.67
N SER A 151 23.06 11.97 2.82
CA SER A 151 22.83 11.09 3.99
C SER A 151 21.73 10.07 3.73
N THR A 152 20.64 10.46 3.08
CA THR A 152 19.58 9.54 2.66
C THR A 152 20.11 8.49 1.69
N TRP A 153 20.87 8.90 0.68
CA TRP A 153 21.49 7.97 -0.27
C TRP A 153 22.43 6.97 0.43
N LEU A 154 23.27 7.45 1.34
CA LEU A 154 24.19 6.60 2.09
C LEU A 154 23.43 5.58 2.96
N TYR A 155 22.41 6.04 3.70
CA TYR A 155 21.58 5.18 4.53
C TYR A 155 20.87 4.09 3.71
N LEU A 156 20.18 4.48 2.62
CA LEU A 156 19.46 3.55 1.76
C LEU A 156 20.43 2.60 1.02
N SER A 157 21.64 3.07 0.69
CA SER A 157 22.68 2.22 0.07
C SER A 157 23.23 1.20 1.04
N ALA A 158 23.40 1.55 2.32
CA ALA A 158 23.81 0.59 3.35
C ALA A 158 22.77 -0.54 3.53
N ILE A 159 21.48 -0.21 3.53
CA ILE A 159 20.39 -1.21 3.56
C ILE A 159 20.47 -2.14 2.35
N ARG A 160 20.63 -1.60 1.14
CA ARG A 160 20.78 -2.38 -0.08
C ARG A 160 22.00 -3.31 -0.05
N PHE A 161 23.12 -2.80 0.44
CA PHE A 161 24.35 -3.58 0.56
C PHE A 161 24.17 -4.74 1.54
N ALA A 162 23.59 -4.49 2.72
CA ALA A 162 23.26 -5.54 3.68
C ALA A 162 22.32 -6.61 3.06
N ALA A 163 21.28 -6.18 2.35
CA ALA A 163 20.35 -7.08 1.67
C ALA A 163 21.01 -7.91 0.56
N ALA A 164 22.06 -7.39 -0.09
CA ALA A 164 22.77 -8.11 -1.16
C ALA A 164 23.71 -9.20 -0.62
N LEU A 165 24.28 -9.01 0.56
CA LEU A 165 25.26 -9.92 1.15
C LEU A 165 24.66 -11.05 1.96
N LEU A 166 23.47 -10.84 2.54
CA LEU A 166 22.84 -11.79 3.45
C LEU A 166 21.84 -12.69 2.71
N PRO A 167 21.56 -13.91 3.21
CA PRO A 167 20.52 -14.80 2.63
C PRO A 167 19.15 -14.13 2.59
N TRP A 168 18.85 -13.29 3.57
CA TRP A 168 17.68 -12.42 3.67
C TRP A 168 18.05 -11.14 4.43
N TYR A 169 17.29 -10.08 4.25
CA TYR A 169 17.54 -8.81 4.94
C TYR A 169 16.94 -8.84 6.36
N PRO A 170 17.76 -8.76 7.42
CA PRO A 170 17.30 -8.85 8.82
C PRO A 170 16.81 -7.49 9.33
N GLY A 171 15.82 -6.90 8.67
CA GLY A 171 15.34 -5.55 8.96
C GLY A 171 14.77 -5.38 10.36
N THR A 172 14.21 -6.44 10.96
CA THR A 172 13.79 -6.43 12.36
C THR A 172 14.94 -6.10 13.31
N ARG A 173 16.15 -6.61 13.05
CA ARG A 173 17.35 -6.31 13.85
C ARG A 173 17.98 -4.98 13.49
N LEU A 174 17.85 -4.56 12.24
CA LEU A 174 18.45 -3.31 11.73
C LEU A 174 17.52 -2.09 11.88
N GLY A 175 16.28 -2.30 12.38
CA GLY A 175 15.32 -1.22 12.67
C GLY A 175 14.65 -0.62 11.44
N PHE A 176 14.66 -1.32 10.29
CA PHE A 176 13.98 -0.87 9.09
C PHE A 176 13.37 -2.02 8.30
N GLY A 177 12.09 -1.89 7.91
CA GLY A 177 11.42 -2.69 6.89
C GLY A 177 11.09 -4.14 7.27
N GLY A 178 11.36 -4.58 8.50
CA GLY A 178 11.16 -5.98 8.89
C GLY A 178 12.11 -6.94 8.16
N ASP A 179 11.91 -8.24 8.34
CA ASP A 179 12.73 -9.25 7.67
C ASP A 179 12.20 -9.50 6.26
N GLN A 180 13.03 -9.23 5.26
CA GLN A 180 12.63 -9.25 3.86
C GLN A 180 13.48 -10.21 3.02
N PRO A 181 12.90 -10.85 1.98
CA PRO A 181 13.66 -11.66 1.04
C PRO A 181 14.54 -10.79 0.15
N ARG A 182 15.58 -11.40 -0.42
CA ARG A 182 16.57 -10.69 -1.25
C ARG A 182 15.94 -10.07 -2.50
N ARG A 183 15.03 -10.77 -3.17
CA ARG A 183 14.39 -10.28 -4.40
C ARG A 183 13.54 -9.05 -4.13
N LEU A 184 12.74 -9.02 -3.04
CA LEU A 184 11.96 -7.84 -2.66
C LEU A 184 12.88 -6.64 -2.40
N MET A 185 13.96 -6.85 -1.64
CA MET A 185 14.92 -5.78 -1.36
C MET A 185 15.70 -5.33 -2.59
N ARG A 186 15.87 -6.19 -3.59
CA ARG A 186 16.48 -5.85 -4.88
C ARG A 186 15.55 -4.95 -5.69
N ASP A 187 14.25 -5.30 -5.79
CA ASP A 187 13.25 -4.47 -6.45
C ASP A 187 13.14 -3.09 -5.78
N TRP A 188 13.01 -3.08 -4.44
CA TRP A 188 13.01 -1.83 -3.66
C TRP A 188 14.29 -1.02 -3.88
N GLY A 189 15.44 -1.67 -3.90
CA GLY A 189 16.73 -1.04 -4.14
C GLY A 189 16.86 -0.39 -5.51
N ARG A 190 16.20 -0.90 -6.54
CA ARG A 190 16.11 -0.27 -7.87
C ARG A 190 15.30 1.02 -7.81
N VAL A 191 14.19 1.04 -7.07
CA VAL A 191 13.44 2.27 -6.83
C VAL A 191 14.31 3.30 -6.11
N VAL A 192 15.02 2.89 -5.06
CA VAL A 192 15.95 3.78 -4.32
C VAL A 192 16.96 4.43 -5.27
N GLN A 193 17.57 3.66 -6.14
CA GLN A 193 18.70 4.11 -6.98
C GLN A 193 18.23 4.88 -8.21
N HIS A 194 17.19 4.39 -8.89
CA HIS A 194 16.81 4.88 -10.22
C HIS A 194 15.42 5.54 -10.24
N GLY A 195 14.63 5.43 -9.18
CA GLY A 195 13.24 5.88 -9.16
C GLY A 195 12.35 5.11 -10.15
N ARG A 196 12.73 3.89 -10.55
CA ARG A 196 11.99 3.08 -11.53
C ARG A 196 11.26 1.94 -10.84
N TYR A 197 9.99 1.80 -11.18
CA TYR A 197 9.08 0.78 -10.67
C TYR A 197 8.92 -0.34 -11.71
N GLN A 198 9.99 -1.11 -11.91
CA GLN A 198 10.00 -2.26 -12.80
C GLN A 198 10.55 -3.47 -12.03
N PRO A 199 9.68 -4.39 -11.55
CA PRO A 199 10.12 -5.62 -10.89
C PRO A 199 11.01 -6.45 -11.81
N GLU A 200 12.08 -7.01 -11.26
CA GLU A 200 13.10 -7.72 -12.04
C GLU A 200 12.56 -8.92 -12.82
N SER A 201 11.64 -9.65 -12.20
CA SER A 201 11.10 -10.91 -12.76
C SER A 201 9.84 -10.71 -13.60
N SER A 202 9.33 -9.48 -13.73
CA SER A 202 8.13 -9.22 -14.50
C SER A 202 8.43 -8.87 -15.95
N GLN A 203 7.65 -9.45 -16.86
CA GLN A 203 7.65 -9.11 -18.29
C GLN A 203 6.70 -7.93 -18.61
N PHE A 204 5.85 -7.52 -17.66
CA PHE A 204 4.93 -6.41 -17.83
C PHE A 204 5.66 -5.07 -17.63
N ASP A 205 5.44 -4.12 -18.53
CA ASP A 205 6.04 -2.76 -18.44
C ASP A 205 5.22 -1.86 -17.50
N TYR A 206 5.55 -1.91 -16.22
CA TYR A 206 4.90 -1.10 -15.18
C TYR A 206 5.13 0.40 -15.38
N GLU A 207 6.31 0.80 -15.85
CA GLU A 207 6.60 2.23 -16.07
C GLU A 207 5.74 2.84 -17.18
N SER A 208 5.47 2.09 -18.23
CA SER A 208 4.56 2.53 -19.31
C SER A 208 3.11 2.51 -18.84
N ALA A 209 2.68 1.45 -18.13
CA ALA A 209 1.33 1.33 -17.61
C ALA A 209 0.96 2.44 -16.60
N LEU A 210 1.90 2.86 -15.76
CA LEU A 210 1.70 3.98 -14.84
C LEU A 210 1.32 5.28 -15.59
N ARG A 211 1.88 5.53 -16.77
CA ARG A 211 1.59 6.74 -17.55
C ARG A 211 0.17 6.79 -18.09
N THR A 212 -0.44 5.64 -18.29
CA THR A 212 -1.80 5.50 -18.83
C THR A 212 -2.82 5.12 -17.76
N LEU A 213 -2.41 5.08 -16.49
CA LEU A 213 -3.29 4.80 -15.37
C LEU A 213 -4.47 5.79 -15.37
N SER A 214 -5.68 5.28 -15.15
CA SER A 214 -6.91 6.07 -15.10
C SER A 214 -7.64 5.99 -13.76
N VAL A 215 -7.22 5.09 -12.86
CA VAL A 215 -7.84 4.90 -11.54
C VAL A 215 -7.61 6.14 -10.67
N PRO A 216 -8.66 6.82 -10.19
CA PRO A 216 -8.51 8.01 -9.35
C PRO A 216 -7.74 7.76 -8.07
N ILE A 217 -6.92 8.74 -7.67
CA ILE A 217 -6.05 8.62 -6.52
C ILE A 217 -6.43 9.64 -5.43
N LEU A 218 -6.57 9.14 -4.19
CA LEU A 218 -6.51 9.93 -2.98
C LEU A 218 -5.09 9.81 -2.39
N SER A 219 -4.39 10.92 -2.23
CA SER A 219 -3.09 10.94 -1.57
C SER A 219 -3.19 11.58 -0.20
N LEU A 220 -3.11 10.76 0.84
CA LEU A 220 -3.13 11.15 2.25
C LEU A 220 -1.70 11.18 2.79
N SER A 221 -1.19 12.36 3.11
CA SER A 221 0.14 12.54 3.71
C SER A 221 0.03 12.92 5.18
N VAL A 222 1.03 12.57 5.97
CA VAL A 222 1.17 13.01 7.36
C VAL A 222 2.11 14.22 7.42
N HIS A 223 1.67 15.29 8.05
CA HIS A 223 2.50 16.49 8.21
C HIS A 223 3.81 16.18 8.94
N GLY A 224 4.94 16.59 8.36
CA GLY A 224 6.25 16.38 8.96
C GLY A 224 6.72 14.92 8.97
N ASP A 225 6.17 14.05 8.12
CA ASP A 225 6.65 12.68 7.94
C ASP A 225 8.03 12.67 7.23
N PRO A 226 9.10 12.19 7.90
CA PRO A 226 10.43 12.17 7.30
C PRO A 226 10.65 10.94 6.39
N VAL A 227 9.81 9.90 6.49
CA VAL A 227 9.92 8.67 5.70
C VAL A 227 9.28 8.85 4.32
N ALA A 228 8.13 9.55 4.28
CA ALA A 228 7.45 9.90 3.04
C ALA A 228 7.23 11.43 2.94
N PRO A 229 8.30 12.22 2.80
CA PRO A 229 8.19 13.66 2.68
C PRO A 229 7.40 14.04 1.42
N LEU A 230 6.85 15.26 1.40
CA LEU A 230 6.03 15.74 0.27
C LEU A 230 6.71 15.59 -1.08
N GLY A 231 8.04 15.77 -1.15
CA GLY A 231 8.81 15.54 -2.38
C GLY A 231 8.76 14.08 -2.86
N ALA A 232 8.75 13.12 -1.93
CA ALA A 232 8.63 11.70 -2.26
C ALA A 232 7.22 11.35 -2.76
N ARG A 233 6.19 11.94 -2.15
CA ARG A 233 4.81 11.85 -2.61
C ARG A 233 4.67 12.37 -4.05
N GLU A 234 5.13 13.60 -4.31
CA GLU A 234 4.95 14.21 -5.63
C GLU A 234 5.71 13.46 -6.72
N GLN A 235 6.91 12.93 -6.43
CA GLN A 235 7.63 12.11 -7.40
C GLN A 235 6.96 10.76 -7.67
N LEU A 236 6.26 10.16 -6.68
CA LEU A 236 5.46 8.97 -6.91
C LEU A 236 4.24 9.30 -7.78
N LEU A 237 3.49 10.35 -7.45
CA LEU A 237 2.32 10.79 -8.20
C LEU A 237 2.66 11.21 -9.64
N ALA A 238 3.83 11.78 -9.87
CA ALA A 238 4.31 12.14 -11.20
C ALA A 238 4.51 10.94 -12.14
N LYS A 239 4.52 9.70 -11.62
CA LYS A 239 4.52 8.48 -12.44
C LYS A 239 3.18 8.25 -13.15
N ALA A 240 2.09 8.77 -12.61
CA ALA A 240 0.74 8.64 -13.15
C ALA A 240 0.16 10.03 -13.51
N PRO A 241 0.68 10.70 -14.54
CA PRO A 241 0.38 12.11 -14.84
C PRO A 241 -1.05 12.36 -15.30
N SER A 242 -1.73 11.33 -15.83
CA SER A 242 -3.10 11.44 -16.39
C SER A 242 -4.20 11.24 -15.36
N VAL A 243 -3.85 10.90 -14.11
CA VAL A 243 -4.82 10.54 -13.07
C VAL A 243 -5.33 11.76 -12.31
N PRO A 244 -6.65 11.89 -12.06
CA PRO A 244 -7.17 12.82 -11.07
C PRO A 244 -6.66 12.47 -9.67
N VAL A 245 -5.95 13.41 -9.02
CA VAL A 245 -5.38 13.21 -7.69
C VAL A 245 -5.95 14.21 -6.70
N THR A 246 -6.64 13.70 -5.67
CA THR A 246 -7.00 14.48 -4.47
C THR A 246 -5.86 14.40 -3.47
N ARG A 247 -5.29 15.56 -3.07
CA ARG A 247 -4.16 15.66 -2.14
C ARG A 247 -4.60 16.24 -0.81
N ILE A 248 -4.40 15.48 0.26
CA ILE A 248 -4.71 15.91 1.63
C ILE A 248 -3.49 15.67 2.51
N THR A 249 -3.20 16.61 3.39
CA THR A 249 -2.16 16.46 4.42
C THR A 249 -2.81 16.52 5.78
N VAL A 250 -2.79 15.42 6.52
CA VAL A 250 -3.31 15.33 7.88
C VAL A 250 -2.29 15.91 8.88
N THR A 251 -2.77 16.64 9.86
CA THR A 251 -1.92 17.37 10.82
C THR A 251 -2.09 16.89 12.26
N GLY A 252 -3.21 16.22 12.57
CA GLY A 252 -3.57 15.78 13.92
C GLY A 252 -2.83 14.54 14.43
N VAL A 253 -1.85 14.02 13.69
CA VAL A 253 -1.10 12.83 14.10
C VAL A 253 -0.13 13.15 15.22
N VAL A 254 -0.43 12.66 16.44
CA VAL A 254 0.46 12.74 17.59
C VAL A 254 1.52 11.64 17.47
N ALA A 255 2.78 12.04 17.44
CA ALA A 255 3.89 11.09 17.34
C ALA A 255 5.05 11.47 18.26
N HIS A 256 5.50 10.50 19.03
CA HIS A 256 6.68 10.63 19.88
C HIS A 256 7.94 10.17 19.11
N GLY A 257 8.59 11.11 18.43
CA GLY A 257 9.78 10.88 17.64
C GLY A 257 9.56 10.86 16.11
N PRO A 258 10.61 11.11 15.31
CA PRO A 258 10.48 11.38 13.87
C PRO A 258 9.98 10.19 13.07
N TRP A 259 10.49 8.98 13.33
CA TRP A 259 10.10 7.76 12.60
C TRP A 259 8.68 7.29 12.93
N LYS A 260 8.22 7.55 14.17
CA LYS A 260 6.88 7.14 14.59
C LYS A 260 5.77 7.92 13.88
N ARG A 261 6.04 9.13 13.41
CA ARG A 261 5.07 9.96 12.69
C ARG A 261 4.53 9.26 11.44
N HIS A 262 5.37 8.52 10.74
CA HIS A 262 5.00 7.72 9.57
C HIS A 262 3.97 6.63 9.88
N PHE A 263 3.97 6.07 11.10
CA PHE A 263 3.16 4.92 11.49
C PHE A 263 2.01 5.28 12.44
N SER A 264 2.17 6.30 13.29
CA SER A 264 1.26 6.61 14.40
C SER A 264 -0.18 6.88 13.98
N TRP A 265 -0.39 7.39 12.77
CA TRP A 265 -1.71 7.63 12.21
C TRP A 265 -2.61 6.38 12.22
N ALA A 266 -2.03 5.19 12.08
CA ALA A 266 -2.81 3.94 12.05
C ALA A 266 -3.36 3.53 13.41
N ARG A 267 -2.75 4.01 14.51
CA ARG A 267 -3.23 3.80 15.88
C ARG A 267 -4.31 4.80 16.28
N GLU A 268 -4.24 6.02 15.75
CA GLU A 268 -5.21 7.10 15.94
C GLU A 268 -5.73 7.59 14.59
N PRO A 269 -6.48 6.75 13.86
CA PRO A 269 -6.77 6.95 12.43
C PRO A 269 -7.93 7.91 12.15
N ALA A 270 -8.51 8.57 13.14
CA ALA A 270 -9.76 9.30 13.01
C ALA A 270 -9.76 10.33 11.86
N GLU A 271 -8.68 11.09 11.71
CA GLU A 271 -8.54 12.07 10.61
C GLU A 271 -8.42 11.36 9.26
N MET A 272 -7.59 10.31 9.16
CA MET A 272 -7.43 9.51 7.93
C MET A 272 -8.75 8.86 7.50
N VAL A 273 -9.48 8.27 8.45
CA VAL A 273 -10.79 7.64 8.21
C VAL A 273 -11.80 8.66 7.71
N ARG A 274 -11.84 9.85 8.32
CA ARG A 274 -12.76 10.93 7.93
C ARG A 274 -12.50 11.37 6.48
N GLU A 275 -11.24 11.66 6.14
CA GLU A 275 -10.87 12.13 4.81
C GLU A 275 -11.07 11.05 3.74
N PHE A 276 -10.70 9.81 4.06
CA PHE A 276 -10.92 8.67 3.16
C PHE A 276 -12.42 8.42 2.93
N GLY A 277 -13.21 8.41 4.00
CA GLY A 277 -14.66 8.23 3.91
C GLY A 277 -15.37 9.34 3.14
N ALA A 278 -14.95 10.60 3.31
CA ALA A 278 -15.46 11.73 2.55
C ALA A 278 -15.15 11.57 1.05
N TRP A 279 -13.93 11.12 0.71
CA TRP A 279 -13.54 10.90 -0.69
C TRP A 279 -14.33 9.76 -1.35
N ILE A 280 -14.56 8.64 -0.65
CA ILE A 280 -15.40 7.54 -1.17
C ILE A 280 -16.83 8.02 -1.42
N ARG A 281 -17.45 8.72 -0.48
CA ARG A 281 -18.82 9.25 -0.66
C ARG A 281 -18.93 10.16 -1.88
N TYR A 282 -18.03 11.13 -2.00
CA TYR A 282 -17.97 12.02 -3.15
C TYR A 282 -17.87 11.25 -4.48
N ARG A 283 -17.06 10.20 -4.51
CA ARG A 283 -16.91 9.33 -5.69
C ARG A 283 -18.20 8.57 -6.02
N SER A 284 -18.87 8.03 -4.99
CA SER A 284 -20.13 7.30 -5.19
C SER A 284 -21.24 8.21 -5.72
N GLU A 285 -21.30 9.46 -5.27
CA GLU A 285 -22.31 10.43 -5.75
C GLU A 285 -22.12 10.80 -7.23
N ILE A 286 -20.87 10.96 -7.69
CA ILE A 286 -20.57 11.32 -9.08
C ILE A 286 -20.84 10.17 -10.05
N PHE A 287 -20.68 8.91 -9.62
CA PHE A 287 -20.81 7.74 -10.48
C PHE A 287 -22.11 6.96 -10.28
N SER A 288 -22.98 7.37 -9.35
CA SER A 288 -24.34 6.85 -9.32
C SER A 288 -25.10 7.40 -10.52
N PRO A 289 -25.67 6.54 -11.40
CA PRO A 289 -26.57 7.03 -12.44
C PRO A 289 -27.72 7.79 -11.75
N PRO A 290 -28.21 8.89 -12.34
CA PRO A 290 -29.40 9.56 -11.81
C PRO A 290 -30.50 8.52 -11.68
N LEU A 291 -31.15 8.49 -10.50
CA LEU A 291 -32.35 7.66 -10.31
C LEU A 291 -33.29 7.98 -11.47
N ALA A 292 -33.59 6.96 -12.26
CA ALA A 292 -34.59 7.12 -13.33
C ALA A 292 -35.88 7.63 -12.71
N PRO A 293 -36.57 8.60 -13.33
CA PRO A 293 -37.78 9.22 -12.82
C PRO A 293 -38.92 8.22 -12.68
#